data_fdbc0b261c6d5cebc2a81a9ffd4bd834
#
_entry.id   fdbc0b261c6d5cebc2a81a9ffd4bd834
#
_cell.length_a   1.000
_cell.length_b   1.000
_cell.length_c   1.000
_cell.angle_alpha   90.00
_cell.angle_beta   90.00
_cell.angle_gamma   90.00
#
_symmetry.space_group_name_H-M   'P 1'
#
loop_
_entity.id
_entity.type
_entity.pdbx_description
1 polymer ?
#
loop_
_entity_poly.entity_id
_entity_poly.type
_entity_poly.pdbx_seq_one_letter_code
_entity_poly.pdbx_strand_id
1 'polypeptide(L)'
;INTTVCESTVGTLPEVRDLVADLGAVLWSVFFLVPIGRGQLLEGLDPDRAEAVLEWLHETSETVPFGIKTTEAPSYRRVALQRTGSATDAPESDAIGRRGGIIAGDGFAFVSHTGELYPSGFLPRSAGNVRDAGLVSLYRESELFESLRDRDRLKGKCGACEFRHVCGGSRSRAFASTGDPLESDPLCAYVPAGYDGALP
;
A
#
# COMPACT_ATOMS: atom_id res chain seq x y z
N ILE A 1 16.33 4.68 2.61
CA ILE A 1 16.60 3.25 2.42
C ILE A 1 15.28 2.56 2.08
N ASN A 2 15.32 1.57 1.18
CA ASN A 2 14.14 0.76 0.81
C ASN A 2 14.37 -0.70 1.23
N THR A 3 13.36 -1.33 1.82
CA THR A 3 13.38 -2.74 2.23
C THR A 3 12.11 -3.42 1.76
N THR A 4 12.23 -4.55 1.07
CA THR A 4 11.07 -5.37 0.72
C THR A 4 10.78 -6.34 1.86
N VAL A 5 9.52 -6.43 2.27
CA VAL A 5 9.03 -7.35 3.31
C VAL A 5 8.39 -8.56 2.66
N CYS A 6 8.96 -9.72 2.95
CA CYS A 6 8.49 -11.04 2.57
C CYS A 6 9.00 -12.07 3.59
N GLU A 7 8.65 -13.34 3.47
CA GLU A 7 9.04 -14.38 4.44
C GLU A 7 10.55 -14.44 4.69
N SER A 8 11.37 -14.28 3.64
CA SER A 8 12.83 -14.36 3.78
C SER A 8 13.48 -13.12 4.40
N THR A 9 12.77 -11.99 4.50
CA THR A 9 13.35 -10.73 4.99
C THR A 9 12.72 -10.21 6.27
N VAL A 10 11.53 -10.66 6.62
CA VAL A 10 10.78 -10.12 7.77
C VAL A 10 11.54 -10.25 9.09
N GLY A 11 12.28 -11.34 9.28
CA GLY A 11 13.09 -11.57 10.49
C GLY A 11 14.27 -10.61 10.66
N THR A 12 14.70 -9.93 9.58
CA THR A 12 15.85 -9.01 9.61
C THR A 12 15.44 -7.53 9.73
N LEU A 13 14.15 -7.23 9.86
CA LEU A 13 13.69 -5.84 9.96
C LEU A 13 14.28 -5.07 11.15
N PRO A 14 14.47 -5.66 12.36
CA PRO A 14 15.13 -4.98 13.47
C PRO A 14 16.57 -4.56 13.14
N GLU A 15 17.36 -5.43 12.51
CA GLU A 15 18.73 -5.14 12.12
C GLU A 15 18.77 -4.05 11.03
N VAL A 16 17.81 -4.07 10.09
CA VAL A 16 17.70 -3.02 9.07
C VAL A 16 17.33 -1.69 9.70
N ARG A 17 16.41 -1.65 10.68
CA ARG A 17 16.08 -0.44 11.45
C ARG A 17 17.35 0.18 12.06
N ASP A 18 18.16 -0.64 12.73
CA ASP A 18 19.39 -0.18 13.39
C ASP A 18 20.40 0.34 12.36
N LEU A 19 20.55 -0.37 11.23
CA LEU A 19 21.37 0.08 10.12
C LEU A 19 20.89 1.42 9.52
N VAL A 20 19.58 1.64 9.40
CA VAL A 20 19.00 2.91 8.91
C VAL A 20 19.38 4.06 9.84
N ALA A 21 19.32 3.82 11.16
CA ALA A 21 19.73 4.80 12.18
C ALA A 21 21.24 5.10 12.11
N ASP A 22 22.08 4.06 12.07
CA ASP A 22 23.54 4.19 12.03
C ASP A 22 24.04 4.94 10.79
N LEU A 23 23.36 4.74 9.66
CA LEU A 23 23.68 5.46 8.42
C LEU A 23 23.17 6.90 8.39
N GLY A 24 22.42 7.34 9.39
CA GLY A 24 21.81 8.68 9.43
C GLY A 24 20.80 8.90 8.29
N ALA A 25 20.15 7.85 7.80
CA ALA A 25 19.15 7.97 6.75
C ALA A 25 17.89 8.66 7.28
N VAL A 26 17.31 9.57 6.50
CA VAL A 26 16.14 10.36 6.92
C VAL A 26 14.80 9.66 6.69
N LEU A 27 14.77 8.60 5.87
CA LEU A 27 13.56 7.87 5.53
C LEU A 27 13.84 6.39 5.30
N TRP A 28 13.07 5.55 5.99
CA TRP A 28 12.98 4.12 5.73
C TRP A 28 11.66 3.79 5.03
N SER A 29 11.74 3.34 3.78
CA SER A 29 10.58 2.89 3.01
C SER A 29 10.47 1.37 3.08
N VAL A 30 9.43 0.90 3.75
CA VAL A 30 9.14 -0.52 3.99
C VAL A 30 8.10 -0.97 2.97
N PHE A 31 8.50 -1.82 2.06
CA PHE A 31 7.75 -2.24 0.89
C PHE A 31 7.16 -3.64 1.08
N PHE A 32 5.85 -3.76 1.20
CA PHE A 32 5.19 -5.07 1.30
C PHE A 32 5.07 -5.71 -0.07
N LEU A 33 5.48 -6.96 -0.17
CA LEU A 33 5.54 -7.69 -1.44
C LEU A 33 4.19 -7.69 -2.17
N VAL A 34 4.25 -7.40 -3.47
CA VAL A 34 3.16 -7.67 -4.41
C VAL A 34 3.63 -8.79 -5.34
N PRO A 35 2.91 -9.91 -5.43
CA PRO A 35 3.34 -11.09 -6.19
C PRO A 35 3.12 -10.92 -7.69
N ILE A 36 3.86 -9.99 -8.32
CA ILE A 36 3.86 -9.77 -9.78
C ILE A 36 5.28 -9.88 -10.34
N GLY A 37 5.40 -10.23 -11.60
CA GLY A 37 6.69 -10.39 -12.26
C GLY A 37 7.60 -11.32 -11.46
N ARG A 38 8.84 -10.90 -11.18
CA ARG A 38 9.78 -11.68 -10.36
C ARG A 38 9.38 -11.78 -8.88
N GLY A 39 8.50 -10.91 -8.40
CA GLY A 39 7.95 -11.00 -7.05
C GLY A 39 7.15 -12.27 -6.80
N GLN A 40 6.64 -12.94 -7.84
CA GLN A 40 5.97 -14.24 -7.74
C GLN A 40 6.89 -15.38 -7.29
N LEU A 41 8.20 -15.18 -7.37
CA LEU A 41 9.20 -16.16 -6.92
C LEU A 41 9.50 -16.06 -5.41
N LEU A 42 8.97 -15.02 -4.76
CA LEU A 42 9.13 -14.80 -3.32
C LEU A 42 7.85 -15.20 -2.59
N GLU A 43 8.02 -15.73 -1.40
CA GLU A 43 6.93 -16.05 -0.50
C GLU A 43 6.48 -14.79 0.26
N GLY A 44 5.21 -14.41 0.13
CA GLY A 44 4.60 -13.29 0.86
C GLY A 44 4.33 -13.67 2.32
N LEU A 45 4.12 -12.67 3.17
CA LEU A 45 3.63 -12.90 4.51
C LEU A 45 2.16 -13.37 4.48
N ASP A 46 1.75 -14.12 5.51
CA ASP A 46 0.35 -14.27 5.84
C ASP A 46 -0.25 -12.97 6.43
N PRO A 47 -1.58 -12.84 6.47
CA PRO A 47 -2.24 -11.62 6.96
C PRO A 47 -1.91 -11.24 8.41
N ASP A 48 -1.86 -12.22 9.31
CA ASP A 48 -1.62 -11.98 10.74
C ASP A 48 -0.18 -11.51 10.98
N ARG A 49 0.76 -12.10 10.27
CA ARG A 49 2.17 -11.71 10.32
C ARG A 49 2.40 -10.33 9.71
N ALA A 50 1.70 -10.01 8.63
CA ALA A 50 1.73 -8.68 8.04
C ALA A 50 1.16 -7.62 9.00
N GLU A 51 0.08 -7.93 9.71
CA GLU A 51 -0.51 -7.06 10.74
C GLU A 51 0.50 -6.80 11.87
N ALA A 52 1.13 -7.84 12.39
CA ALA A 52 2.14 -7.72 13.45
C ALA A 52 3.33 -6.83 13.00
N VAL A 53 3.75 -6.93 11.74
CA VAL A 53 4.79 -6.05 11.17
C VAL A 53 4.31 -4.60 11.11
N LEU A 54 3.06 -4.34 10.70
CA LEU A 54 2.52 -2.99 10.66
C LEU A 54 2.43 -2.35 12.05
N GLU A 55 2.01 -3.11 13.05
CA GLU A 55 2.00 -2.68 14.45
C GLU A 55 3.40 -2.36 14.97
N TRP A 56 4.35 -3.25 14.72
CA TRP A 56 5.75 -3.04 15.08
C TRP A 56 6.37 -1.81 14.38
N LEU A 57 6.05 -1.58 13.10
CA LEU A 57 6.49 -0.38 12.38
C LEU A 57 5.90 0.89 12.97
N HIS A 58 4.64 0.85 13.44
CA HIS A 58 4.03 1.99 14.11
C HIS A 58 4.75 2.30 15.44
N GLU A 59 4.95 1.30 16.30
CA GLU A 59 5.69 1.45 17.55
C GLU A 59 7.13 1.94 17.33
N THR A 60 7.79 1.40 16.29
CA THR A 60 9.13 1.84 15.89
C THR A 60 9.15 3.30 15.46
N SER A 61 8.14 3.76 14.73
CA SER A 61 8.07 5.14 14.22
C SER A 61 8.03 6.20 15.32
N GLU A 62 7.61 5.83 16.54
CA GLU A 62 7.57 6.72 17.71
C GLU A 62 8.94 6.90 18.39
N THR A 63 9.90 6.02 18.10
CA THR A 63 11.17 5.95 18.82
C THR A 63 12.42 6.21 17.98
N VAL A 64 12.31 6.14 16.64
CA VAL A 64 13.45 6.31 15.73
C VAL A 64 13.61 7.76 15.25
N PRO A 65 14.85 8.20 14.92
CA PRO A 65 15.10 9.58 14.49
C PRO A 65 14.84 9.81 12.98
N PHE A 66 14.20 8.87 12.28
CA PHE A 66 13.92 8.94 10.85
C PHE A 66 12.45 8.64 10.56
N GLY A 67 11.96 9.08 9.39
CA GLY A 67 10.60 8.77 8.97
C GLY A 67 10.46 7.31 8.52
N ILE A 68 9.31 6.69 8.82
CA ILE A 68 8.92 5.39 8.29
C ILE A 68 7.78 5.59 7.28
N LYS A 69 7.92 5.00 6.10
CA LYS A 69 6.90 4.98 5.06
C LYS A 69 6.63 3.55 4.63
N THR A 70 5.37 3.14 4.63
CA THR A 70 4.98 1.87 4.03
C THR A 70 4.59 2.06 2.56
N THR A 71 4.92 1.09 1.73
CA THR A 71 4.50 1.04 0.32
C THR A 71 3.79 -0.28 0.07
N GLU A 72 2.71 -0.25 -0.69
CA GLU A 72 1.78 -1.37 -0.93
C GLU A 72 1.21 -1.96 0.38
N ALA A 73 1.17 -1.16 1.43
CA ALA A 73 0.53 -1.49 2.71
C ALA A 73 -0.25 -0.28 3.27
N PRO A 74 -1.33 0.15 2.59
CA PRO A 74 -2.16 1.26 3.08
C PRO A 74 -2.88 0.93 4.40
N SER A 75 -2.97 -0.34 4.78
CA SER A 75 -3.45 -0.82 6.08
C SER A 75 -2.66 -0.27 7.28
N TYR A 76 -1.43 0.19 7.07
CA TYR A 76 -0.67 0.92 8.09
C TYR A 76 -1.44 2.15 8.65
N ARG A 77 -2.20 2.85 7.79
CA ARG A 77 -3.02 4.00 8.23
C ARG A 77 -4.16 3.58 9.14
N ARG A 78 -4.77 2.41 8.87
CA ARG A 78 -5.79 1.85 9.76
C ARG A 78 -5.18 1.50 11.12
N VAL A 79 -4.01 0.84 11.12
CA VAL A 79 -3.29 0.51 12.36
C VAL A 79 -2.98 1.78 13.16
N ALA A 80 -2.40 2.79 12.52
CA ALA A 80 -2.11 4.07 13.17
C ALA A 80 -3.39 4.73 13.74
N LEU A 81 -4.48 4.76 12.97
CA LEU A 81 -5.75 5.31 13.43
C LEU A 81 -6.33 4.55 14.63
N GLN A 82 -6.25 3.22 14.64
CA GLN A 82 -6.73 2.40 15.76
C GLN A 82 -5.89 2.59 17.02
N ARG A 83 -4.60 2.84 16.88
CA ARG A 83 -3.67 3.06 18.00
C ARG A 83 -3.72 4.47 18.57
N THR A 84 -3.87 5.49 17.74
CA THR A 84 -3.83 6.90 18.16
C THR A 84 -5.21 7.54 18.32
N GLY A 85 -6.27 6.91 17.80
CA GLY A 85 -7.61 7.49 17.73
C GLY A 85 -7.76 8.60 16.67
N SER A 86 -6.70 8.91 15.92
CA SER A 86 -6.71 9.93 14.88
C SER A 86 -5.84 9.51 13.69
N ALA A 87 -6.44 9.49 12.50
CA ALA A 87 -5.71 9.23 11.26
C ALA A 87 -4.77 10.39 10.86
N THR A 88 -4.83 11.51 11.60
CA THR A 88 -4.04 12.72 11.36
C THR A 88 -2.82 12.84 12.28
N ASP A 89 -2.76 12.03 13.35
CA ASP A 89 -1.66 12.04 14.33
C ASP A 89 -0.49 11.12 13.93
N ALA A 90 -0.25 10.95 12.62
CA ALA A 90 1.11 10.64 12.22
C ALA A 90 1.99 11.82 12.71
N PRO A 91 3.11 11.56 13.43
CA PRO A 91 3.94 12.64 13.97
C PRO A 91 4.24 13.64 12.85
N GLU A 92 4.09 14.93 13.16
CA GLU A 92 4.56 16.02 12.30
C GLU A 92 6.10 15.95 12.19
N SER A 93 6.60 14.88 11.58
CA SER A 93 7.95 14.93 11.11
C SER A 93 7.89 15.83 9.87
N ASP A 94 8.66 16.91 9.85
CA ASP A 94 8.99 17.72 8.68
C ASP A 94 9.65 16.89 7.55
N ALA A 95 9.78 15.60 7.76
CA ALA A 95 10.29 14.64 6.81
C ALA A 95 9.30 14.52 5.64
N ILE A 96 9.77 14.86 4.49
CA ILE A 96 9.24 14.73 3.14
C ILE A 96 8.32 13.50 2.99
N GLY A 97 7.08 13.59 3.42
CA GLY A 97 6.10 12.53 3.33
C GLY A 97 4.69 13.11 3.24
N ARG A 98 3.99 12.84 2.13
CA ARG A 98 2.56 13.14 2.05
C ARG A 98 1.83 12.43 3.19
N ARG A 99 1.00 13.15 3.95
CA ARG A 99 0.17 12.64 5.05
C ARG A 99 -0.77 11.49 4.68
N GLY A 100 -0.93 11.20 3.40
CA GLY A 100 -1.66 10.05 2.90
C GLY A 100 -0.75 9.24 1.98
N GLY A 101 -0.32 8.05 2.33
CA GLY A 101 0.53 7.20 1.51
C GLY A 101 0.01 7.09 0.06
N ILE A 102 0.83 6.60 -0.83
CA ILE A 102 0.50 6.42 -2.25
C ILE A 102 -0.42 5.21 -2.37
N ILE A 103 -1.54 5.41 -3.06
CA ILE A 103 -2.44 4.33 -3.47
C ILE A 103 -2.44 4.28 -4.99
N ALA A 104 -2.41 3.08 -5.57
CA ALA A 104 -2.44 2.89 -7.01
C ALA A 104 -3.62 3.65 -7.65
N GLY A 105 -3.34 4.54 -8.61
CA GLY A 105 -4.35 5.32 -9.31
C GLY A 105 -4.91 6.53 -8.56
N ASP A 106 -4.50 6.75 -7.30
CA ASP A 106 -4.94 7.87 -6.47
C ASP A 106 -3.74 8.69 -6.00
N GLY A 107 -3.52 9.84 -6.63
CA GLY A 107 -2.35 10.69 -6.43
C GLY A 107 -1.05 10.14 -7.02
N PHE A 108 -1.12 9.04 -7.75
CA PHE A 108 0.01 8.37 -8.38
C PHE A 108 -0.38 7.70 -9.71
N ALA A 109 0.54 7.70 -10.66
CA ALA A 109 0.46 6.94 -11.90
C ALA A 109 1.87 6.56 -12.37
N PHE A 110 1.98 5.51 -13.15
CA PHE A 110 3.22 5.02 -13.73
C PHE A 110 3.12 4.99 -15.25
N VAL A 111 4.05 5.64 -15.94
CA VAL A 111 4.17 5.57 -17.41
C VAL A 111 5.32 4.64 -17.77
N SER A 112 5.04 3.62 -18.54
CA SER A 112 6.08 2.68 -19.02
C SER A 112 6.97 3.30 -20.09
N HIS A 113 8.07 2.64 -20.40
CA HIS A 113 8.99 3.03 -21.50
C HIS A 113 8.33 3.01 -22.88
N THR A 114 7.23 2.28 -23.04
CA THR A 114 6.42 2.24 -24.27
C THR A 114 5.32 3.30 -24.31
N GLY A 115 5.12 4.05 -23.21
CA GLY A 115 4.11 5.10 -23.11
C GLY A 115 2.78 4.64 -22.51
N GLU A 116 2.66 3.37 -22.10
CA GLU A 116 1.45 2.87 -21.44
C GLU A 116 1.31 3.47 -20.04
N LEU A 117 0.11 3.94 -19.70
CA LEU A 117 -0.24 4.48 -18.38
C LEU A 117 -0.86 3.43 -17.49
N TYR A 118 -0.27 3.23 -16.31
CA TYR A 118 -0.72 2.30 -15.28
C TYR A 118 -1.01 3.02 -13.97
N PRO A 119 -1.93 2.50 -13.14
CA PRO A 119 -2.19 3.05 -11.80
C PRO A 119 -1.00 2.94 -10.84
N SER A 120 -0.15 1.94 -11.07
CA SER A 120 1.06 1.65 -10.31
C SER A 120 2.00 0.79 -11.15
N GLY A 121 3.30 0.83 -10.86
CA GLY A 121 4.26 -0.11 -11.44
C GLY A 121 4.03 -1.58 -11.04
N PHE A 122 3.14 -1.81 -10.05
CA PHE A 122 2.77 -3.13 -9.53
C PHE A 122 1.35 -3.56 -9.91
N LEU A 123 0.62 -2.74 -10.69
CA LEU A 123 -0.70 -3.05 -11.20
C LEU A 123 -0.66 -3.01 -12.73
N PRO A 124 -0.40 -4.15 -13.39
CA PRO A 124 -0.15 -4.22 -14.83
C PRO A 124 -1.46 -4.18 -15.65
N ARG A 125 -2.31 -3.19 -15.39
CA ARG A 125 -3.54 -2.91 -16.13
C ARG A 125 -3.45 -1.50 -16.71
N SER A 126 -3.27 -1.41 -18.03
CA SER A 126 -3.10 -0.14 -18.73
C SER A 126 -4.44 0.60 -18.84
N ALA A 127 -4.38 1.92 -18.69
CA ALA A 127 -5.47 2.84 -19.00
C ALA A 127 -5.39 3.39 -20.44
N GLY A 128 -4.33 3.07 -21.17
CA GLY A 128 -4.05 3.54 -22.54
C GLY A 128 -2.65 4.13 -22.67
N ASN A 129 -2.33 4.58 -23.88
CA ASN A 129 -1.01 5.13 -24.19
C ASN A 129 -1.04 6.66 -24.16
N VAL A 130 -0.10 7.27 -23.43
CA VAL A 130 -0.03 8.73 -23.27
C VAL A 130 0.28 9.48 -24.57
N ARG A 131 0.77 8.78 -25.60
CA ARG A 131 1.03 9.35 -26.92
C ARG A 131 -0.26 9.51 -27.73
N ASP A 132 -1.27 8.68 -27.46
CA ASP A 132 -2.53 8.65 -28.20
C ASP A 132 -3.61 9.55 -27.57
N ALA A 133 -3.78 9.48 -26.25
CA ALA A 133 -4.87 10.18 -25.56
C ALA A 133 -4.39 11.26 -24.56
N GLY A 134 -3.10 11.38 -24.32
CA GLY A 134 -2.52 12.34 -23.37
C GLY A 134 -2.64 11.88 -21.90
N LEU A 135 -1.62 12.21 -21.12
CA LEU A 135 -1.50 11.79 -19.72
C LEU A 135 -2.67 12.27 -18.83
N VAL A 136 -3.04 13.55 -18.98
CA VAL A 136 -4.04 14.19 -18.11
C VAL A 136 -5.42 13.59 -18.32
N SER A 137 -5.82 13.39 -19.57
CA SER A 137 -7.10 12.77 -19.92
C SER A 137 -7.15 11.33 -19.41
N LEU A 138 -6.15 10.50 -19.73
CA LEU A 138 -6.10 9.13 -19.25
C LEU A 138 -6.15 9.02 -17.72
N TYR A 139 -5.41 9.87 -17.01
CA TYR A 139 -5.41 9.85 -15.55
C TYR A 139 -6.76 10.28 -14.96
N ARG A 140 -7.40 11.30 -15.53
CA ARG A 140 -8.62 11.90 -14.96
C ARG A 140 -9.88 11.15 -15.36
N GLU A 141 -9.96 10.69 -16.60
CA GLU A 141 -11.21 10.31 -17.28
C GLU A 141 -11.30 8.80 -17.61
N SER A 142 -10.20 8.04 -17.45
CA SER A 142 -10.30 6.61 -17.71
C SER A 142 -11.06 5.89 -16.61
N GLU A 143 -11.95 4.99 -16.99
CA GLU A 143 -12.74 4.13 -16.10
C GLU A 143 -11.86 3.44 -15.03
N LEU A 144 -10.66 3.01 -15.39
CA LEU A 144 -9.73 2.36 -14.48
C LEU A 144 -9.32 3.31 -13.34
N PHE A 145 -8.88 4.52 -13.66
CA PHE A 145 -8.44 5.47 -12.65
C PHE A 145 -9.61 6.03 -11.84
N GLU A 146 -10.76 6.27 -12.46
CA GLU A 146 -11.97 6.69 -11.77
C GLU A 146 -12.42 5.63 -10.75
N SER A 147 -12.48 4.38 -11.16
CA SER A 147 -12.87 3.27 -10.27
C SER A 147 -11.94 3.11 -9.07
N LEU A 148 -10.63 3.34 -9.25
CA LEU A 148 -9.64 3.22 -8.16
C LEU A 148 -9.70 4.40 -7.18
N ARG A 149 -10.16 5.57 -7.60
CA ARG A 149 -10.37 6.73 -6.72
C ARG A 149 -11.69 6.68 -5.95
N ASP A 150 -12.68 5.98 -6.49
CA ASP A 150 -13.98 5.81 -5.85
C ASP A 150 -13.95 4.64 -4.85
N ARG A 151 -13.80 4.96 -3.57
CA ARG A 151 -13.72 3.96 -2.49
C ARG A 151 -15.02 3.20 -2.25
N ASP A 152 -16.15 3.74 -2.68
CA ASP A 152 -17.45 3.08 -2.56
C ASP A 152 -17.65 1.99 -3.62
N ARG A 153 -16.79 1.93 -4.64
CA ARG A 153 -16.73 0.83 -5.62
C ARG A 153 -15.91 -0.37 -5.15
N LEU A 154 -15.23 -0.29 -4.01
CA LEU A 154 -14.49 -1.42 -3.46
C LEU A 154 -15.42 -2.57 -3.11
N LYS A 155 -14.91 -3.79 -3.23
CA LYS A 155 -15.65 -5.03 -3.03
C LYS A 155 -15.17 -5.78 -1.78
N GLY A 156 -15.88 -6.87 -1.45
CA GLY A 156 -15.55 -7.76 -0.37
C GLY A 156 -15.35 -7.02 0.95
N LYS A 157 -14.45 -7.49 1.81
CA LYS A 157 -14.20 -6.86 3.11
C LYS A 157 -13.64 -5.44 3.01
N CYS A 158 -12.91 -5.09 1.93
CA CYS A 158 -12.45 -3.72 1.73
C CYS A 158 -13.62 -2.76 1.45
N GLY A 159 -14.64 -3.19 0.71
CA GLY A 159 -15.85 -2.40 0.45
C GLY A 159 -16.74 -2.24 1.69
N ALA A 160 -16.85 -3.27 2.52
CA ALA A 160 -17.60 -3.22 3.79
C ALA A 160 -16.86 -2.48 4.91
N CYS A 161 -15.57 -2.19 4.73
CA CYS A 161 -14.71 -1.68 5.79
C CYS A 161 -14.98 -0.21 6.10
N GLU A 162 -15.15 0.12 7.37
CA GLU A 162 -15.29 1.49 7.89
C GLU A 162 -14.05 2.35 7.62
N PHE A 163 -12.89 1.71 7.44
CA PHE A 163 -11.63 2.38 7.10
C PHE A 163 -11.38 2.52 5.60
N ARG A 164 -12.33 2.17 4.72
CA ARG A 164 -12.12 2.13 3.25
C ARG A 164 -11.62 3.45 2.66
N HIS A 165 -12.07 4.59 3.20
CA HIS A 165 -11.65 5.91 2.73
C HIS A 165 -10.25 6.31 3.20
N VAL A 166 -9.77 5.75 4.32
CA VAL A 166 -8.43 5.99 4.88
C VAL A 166 -7.41 5.01 4.32
N CYS A 167 -7.78 3.73 4.26
CA CYS A 167 -6.92 2.61 3.89
C CYS A 167 -7.12 2.19 2.43
N GLY A 168 -8.27 1.61 2.12
CA GLY A 168 -8.62 1.09 0.80
C GLY A 168 -7.85 -0.16 0.35
N GLY A 169 -6.90 -0.70 1.13
CA GLY A 169 -6.09 -1.87 0.78
C GLY A 169 -5.13 -1.66 -0.39
N SER A 170 -4.19 -2.58 -0.61
CA SER A 170 -3.34 -2.57 -1.80
C SER A 170 -4.13 -3.03 -3.04
N ARG A 171 -4.37 -2.12 -3.95
CA ARG A 171 -5.08 -2.40 -5.22
C ARG A 171 -4.26 -3.28 -6.15
N SER A 172 -2.92 -3.14 -6.06
CA SER A 172 -1.97 -3.97 -6.81
C SER A 172 -2.01 -5.42 -6.34
N ARG A 173 -2.07 -5.65 -5.02
CA ARG A 173 -2.14 -7.00 -4.44
C ARG A 173 -3.51 -7.62 -4.66
N ALA A 174 -4.59 -6.86 -4.49
CA ALA A 174 -5.94 -7.33 -4.83
C ALA A 174 -5.99 -7.84 -6.28
N PHE A 175 -5.47 -7.05 -7.24
CA PHE A 175 -5.39 -7.45 -8.64
C PHE A 175 -4.52 -8.70 -8.85
N ALA A 176 -3.35 -8.76 -8.20
CA ALA A 176 -2.45 -9.90 -8.35
C ALA A 176 -3.08 -11.23 -7.90
N SER A 177 -3.95 -11.20 -6.89
CA SER A 177 -4.62 -12.39 -6.35
C SER A 177 -5.90 -12.77 -7.08
N THR A 178 -6.68 -11.77 -7.55
CA THR A 178 -8.04 -12.01 -8.05
C THR A 178 -8.26 -11.61 -9.50
N GLY A 179 -7.34 -10.83 -10.10
CA GLY A 179 -7.53 -10.19 -11.41
C GLY A 179 -8.40 -8.92 -11.36
N ASP A 180 -8.95 -8.57 -10.19
CA ASP A 180 -9.78 -7.36 -10.00
C ASP A 180 -9.13 -6.43 -8.95
N PRO A 181 -8.74 -5.19 -9.33
CA PRO A 181 -8.13 -4.26 -8.40
C PRO A 181 -9.12 -3.69 -7.37
N LEU A 182 -10.41 -3.91 -7.52
CA LEU A 182 -11.43 -3.46 -6.56
C LEU A 182 -11.73 -4.47 -5.47
N GLU A 183 -11.25 -5.70 -5.58
CA GLU A 183 -11.44 -6.76 -4.59
C GLU A 183 -10.67 -6.50 -3.28
N SER A 184 -10.93 -7.33 -2.29
CA SER A 184 -10.25 -7.27 -0.99
C SER A 184 -8.74 -7.44 -1.12
N ASP A 185 -7.97 -6.68 -0.35
CA ASP A 185 -6.54 -6.93 -0.18
C ASP A 185 -6.33 -8.20 0.65
N PRO A 186 -5.75 -9.27 0.07
CA PRO A 186 -5.61 -10.55 0.78
C PRO A 186 -4.64 -10.49 1.97
N LEU A 187 -3.75 -9.49 2.01
CA LEU A 187 -2.78 -9.35 3.11
C LEU A 187 -3.35 -8.65 4.35
N CYS A 188 -4.58 -8.18 4.31
CA CYS A 188 -5.20 -7.50 5.45
C CYS A 188 -5.81 -8.52 6.42
N ALA A 189 -5.36 -8.58 7.68
CA ALA A 189 -5.96 -9.44 8.72
C ALA A 189 -7.28 -8.89 9.25
N TYR A 190 -7.49 -7.57 9.17
CA TYR A 190 -8.68 -6.93 9.74
C TYR A 190 -9.97 -7.38 9.06
N VAL A 191 -10.94 -7.76 9.88
CA VAL A 191 -12.30 -8.10 9.45
C VAL A 191 -13.25 -7.02 9.96
N PRO A 192 -13.97 -6.29 9.08
CA PRO A 192 -14.92 -5.27 9.48
C PRO A 192 -16.05 -5.82 10.33
N ALA A 193 -16.57 -5.03 11.26
CA ALA A 193 -17.67 -5.44 12.11
C ALA A 193 -18.92 -5.80 11.26
N GLY A 194 -19.47 -6.99 11.52
CA GLY A 194 -20.65 -7.48 10.79
C GLY A 194 -20.38 -7.97 9.37
N TYR A 195 -19.14 -8.08 8.94
CA TYR A 195 -18.82 -8.69 7.64
C TYR A 195 -18.91 -10.22 7.74
N ASP A 196 -19.78 -10.80 6.93
CA ASP A 196 -20.08 -12.24 6.84
C ASP A 196 -19.72 -12.87 5.48
N GLY A 197 -19.10 -12.07 4.61
CA GLY A 197 -18.66 -12.53 3.29
C GLY A 197 -17.39 -13.39 3.34
N ALA A 198 -16.99 -13.92 2.19
CA ALA A 198 -15.77 -14.70 2.05
C ALA A 198 -14.52 -13.86 2.39
N LEU A 199 -13.59 -14.47 3.12
CA LEU A 199 -12.25 -13.93 3.31
C LEU A 199 -11.37 -14.27 2.10
N PRO A 200 -10.49 -13.35 1.65
CA PRO A 200 -9.63 -13.56 0.49
C PRO A 200 -8.52 -14.57 0.75
#